data_4dd2de72175feeaf0d87cd5e00ce8c31
#
_entry.id   4dd2de72175feeaf0d87cd5e00ce8c31
#
_cell.length_a   1.000
_cell.length_b   1.000
_cell.length_c   1.000
_cell.angle_alpha   90.00
_cell.angle_beta   90.00
_cell.angle_gamma   90.00
#
_symmetry.space_group_name_H-M   'P 1'
#
loop_
_entity.id
_entity.type
_entity.pdbx_description
1 polymer ?
#
loop_
_entity_poly.entity_id
_entity_poly.type
_entity_poly.pdbx_seq_one_letter_code
_entity_poly.pdbx_strand_id
1 'polypeptide(L)'
;MQHEVKIIAHRGASKHRPEHTIGAYELAAAQGADGYECDIRLTRDGHAVCIHDRTVDRVSDGTGAVSRMTLAELKALNFGTSTRPATVLELRELLEFLQDMRHSAGAGQPELFIETKHPHVRSLQVEAEMHRQLEAAGLAGGEGIYLISFDSWSLWRSRRINPQVERIQLRRKHHPPARPLLRGSGIARHAGWSIEQAMASLRGERGSAPADYIWTVDQAEQLRWIAQRGARWVATNYPGEAAGWLQNSAGGGAGQA
;
A
#
# COMPACT_ATOMS: atom_id res chain seq x y z
N MET A 1 -13.34 20.70 10.37
CA MET A 1 -12.22 20.74 9.40
C MET A 1 -12.32 19.47 8.59
N GLN A 2 -12.58 19.55 7.29
CA GLN A 2 -12.45 18.38 6.41
C GLN A 2 -10.96 18.05 6.34
N HIS A 3 -10.57 16.85 6.80
CA HIS A 3 -9.22 16.36 6.57
C HIS A 3 -9.05 16.15 5.07
N GLU A 4 -8.01 16.75 4.52
CA GLU A 4 -7.62 16.51 3.13
C GLU A 4 -7.26 15.03 2.97
N VAL A 5 -7.82 14.35 1.95
CA VAL A 5 -7.53 12.95 1.68
C VAL A 5 -6.09 12.81 1.22
N LYS A 6 -5.36 11.88 1.80
CA LYS A 6 -3.97 11.58 1.41
C LYS A 6 -3.92 10.60 0.25
N ILE A 7 -3.08 10.90 -0.73
CA ILE A 7 -2.86 10.08 -1.93
C ILE A 7 -1.69 9.13 -1.68
N ILE A 8 -1.98 7.85 -1.72
CA ILE A 8 -1.02 6.76 -1.53
C ILE A 8 -0.73 6.11 -2.89
N ALA A 9 0.53 6.10 -3.29
CA ALA A 9 0.97 5.50 -4.54
C ALA A 9 0.96 3.96 -4.41
N HIS A 10 -0.04 3.31 -5.04
CA HIS A 10 -0.24 1.86 -5.02
C HIS A 10 0.84 1.16 -5.85
N ARG A 11 1.81 0.53 -5.17
CA ARG A 11 3.02 -0.08 -5.78
C ARG A 11 3.90 0.95 -6.52
N GLY A 12 3.92 2.19 -6.02
CA GLY A 12 4.51 3.34 -6.71
C GLY A 12 3.57 3.95 -7.75
N ALA A 13 4.10 4.78 -8.66
CA ALA A 13 3.35 5.30 -9.82
C ALA A 13 3.20 4.19 -10.88
N SER A 14 2.50 3.12 -10.51
CA SER A 14 2.49 1.83 -11.19
C SER A 14 1.79 1.84 -12.55
N LYS A 15 1.06 2.90 -12.88
CA LYS A 15 0.54 3.11 -14.23
C LYS A 15 1.61 3.57 -15.21
N HIS A 16 2.61 4.28 -14.74
CA HIS A 16 3.64 4.93 -15.58
C HIS A 16 5.00 4.24 -15.50
N ARG A 17 5.21 3.38 -14.52
CA ARG A 17 6.43 2.58 -14.30
C ARG A 17 6.05 1.16 -13.89
N PRO A 18 6.90 0.17 -14.14
CA PRO A 18 6.69 -1.17 -13.62
C PRO A 18 6.48 -1.15 -12.10
N GLU A 19 5.40 -1.79 -11.65
CA GLU A 19 5.03 -1.85 -10.22
C GLU A 19 6.17 -2.37 -9.36
N HIS A 20 6.27 -1.89 -8.12
CA HIS A 20 7.27 -2.32 -7.14
C HIS A 20 8.74 -2.17 -7.59
N THR A 21 9.03 -1.31 -8.55
CA THR A 21 10.41 -0.91 -8.87
C THR A 21 10.75 0.40 -8.15
N ILE A 22 12.03 0.60 -7.82
CA ILE A 22 12.46 1.86 -7.19
C ILE A 22 12.06 3.07 -8.06
N GLY A 23 12.19 2.96 -9.40
CA GLY A 23 11.78 4.03 -10.31
C GLY A 23 10.28 4.34 -10.31
N ALA A 24 9.41 3.41 -9.87
CA ALA A 24 7.99 3.68 -9.67
C ALA A 24 7.74 4.51 -8.40
N TYR A 25 8.50 4.27 -7.33
CA TYR A 25 8.42 5.05 -6.09
C TYR A 25 9.06 6.42 -6.23
N GLU A 26 10.21 6.53 -6.92
CA GLU A 26 10.83 7.82 -7.25
C GLU A 26 9.88 8.70 -8.07
N LEU A 27 9.21 8.13 -9.07
CA LEU A 27 8.22 8.86 -9.85
C LEU A 27 7.03 9.30 -8.98
N ALA A 28 6.53 8.43 -8.11
CA ALA A 28 5.44 8.76 -7.19
C ALA A 28 5.82 9.91 -6.24
N ALA A 29 7.05 9.92 -5.71
CA ALA A 29 7.58 11.01 -4.91
C ALA A 29 7.66 12.33 -5.70
N ALA A 30 8.19 12.29 -6.92
CA ALA A 30 8.26 13.45 -7.81
C ALA A 30 6.87 13.99 -8.21
N GLN A 31 5.84 13.14 -8.18
CA GLN A 31 4.45 13.48 -8.42
C GLN A 31 3.71 13.97 -7.17
N GLY A 32 4.38 14.05 -6.01
CA GLY A 32 3.83 14.58 -4.77
C GLY A 32 2.89 13.62 -4.03
N ALA A 33 3.09 12.32 -4.15
CA ALA A 33 2.34 11.35 -3.35
C ALA A 33 2.59 11.54 -1.84
N ASP A 34 1.53 11.48 -1.02
CA ASP A 34 1.60 11.61 0.44
C ASP A 34 2.14 10.34 1.12
N GLY A 35 2.26 9.27 0.38
CA GLY A 35 2.79 8.01 0.87
C GLY A 35 2.85 6.94 -0.21
N TYR A 36 3.33 5.78 0.19
CA TYR A 36 3.58 4.65 -0.71
C TYR A 36 2.93 3.39 -0.15
N GLU A 37 2.54 2.50 -1.05
CA GLU A 37 2.07 1.18 -0.68
C GLU A 37 2.95 0.13 -1.35
N CYS A 38 3.23 -0.96 -0.63
CA CYS A 38 3.95 -2.11 -1.16
C CYS A 38 3.40 -3.43 -0.65
N ASP A 39 3.54 -4.46 -1.51
CA ASP A 39 3.21 -5.85 -1.22
C ASP A 39 4.49 -6.63 -0.93
N ILE A 40 4.61 -7.29 0.21
CA ILE A 40 5.81 -8.07 0.52
C ILE A 40 5.59 -9.57 0.52
N ARG A 41 6.58 -10.30 -0.02
CA ARG A 41 6.72 -11.76 0.04
C ARG A 41 8.13 -12.14 0.47
N LEU A 42 8.27 -13.34 1.03
CA LEU A 42 9.60 -13.88 1.35
C LEU A 42 10.10 -14.78 0.23
N THR A 43 11.37 -14.61 -0.09
CA THR A 43 12.17 -15.52 -0.93
C THR A 43 12.40 -16.86 -0.22
N ARG A 44 12.99 -17.83 -0.94
CA ARG A 44 13.40 -19.14 -0.38
C ARG A 44 14.38 -18.99 0.78
N ASP A 45 15.29 -18.05 0.69
CA ASP A 45 16.33 -17.74 1.68
C ASP A 45 15.92 -16.66 2.70
N GLY A 46 14.65 -16.23 2.68
CA GLY A 46 14.04 -15.45 3.77
C GLY A 46 14.08 -13.92 3.62
N HIS A 47 14.48 -13.40 2.46
CA HIS A 47 14.48 -11.96 2.19
C HIS A 47 13.08 -11.45 1.85
N ALA A 48 12.69 -10.30 2.39
CA ALA A 48 11.45 -9.63 2.03
C ALA A 48 11.62 -8.82 0.75
N VAL A 49 10.86 -9.17 -0.29
CA VAL A 49 10.87 -8.52 -1.60
C VAL A 49 9.49 -7.96 -1.93
N CYS A 50 9.46 -6.83 -2.66
CA CYS A 50 8.24 -6.15 -3.07
C CYS A 50 7.66 -6.81 -4.32
N ILE A 51 6.72 -7.74 -4.16
CA ILE A 51 6.03 -8.45 -5.25
C ILE A 51 4.59 -8.77 -4.84
N HIS A 52 3.62 -8.38 -5.67
CA HIS A 52 2.21 -8.68 -5.41
C HIS A 52 1.88 -10.16 -5.60
N ASP A 53 2.22 -10.73 -6.75
CA ASP A 53 1.83 -12.07 -7.15
C ASP A 53 2.64 -13.15 -6.42
N ARG A 54 2.16 -14.39 -6.43
CA ARG A 54 2.89 -15.52 -5.86
C ARG A 54 4.08 -15.95 -6.74
N THR A 55 4.04 -15.57 -8.02
CA THR A 55 5.04 -15.88 -9.02
C THR A 55 5.56 -14.60 -9.67
N VAL A 56 6.70 -14.68 -10.33
CA VAL A 56 7.34 -13.54 -11.01
C VAL A 56 6.86 -13.36 -12.46
N ASP A 57 6.06 -14.28 -12.98
CA ASP A 57 5.72 -14.45 -14.41
C ASP A 57 5.10 -13.22 -15.06
N ARG A 58 4.31 -12.44 -14.32
CA ARG A 58 3.65 -11.24 -14.86
C ARG A 58 4.55 -10.01 -14.84
N VAL A 59 5.48 -9.95 -13.89
CA VAL A 59 6.22 -8.72 -13.55
C VAL A 59 7.70 -8.79 -13.87
N SER A 60 8.18 -9.91 -14.43
CA SER A 60 9.59 -10.09 -14.83
C SER A 60 9.71 -10.90 -16.11
N ASP A 61 10.93 -10.99 -16.62
CA ASP A 61 11.29 -11.87 -17.75
C ASP A 61 11.52 -13.33 -17.34
N GLY A 62 11.39 -13.65 -16.06
CA GLY A 62 11.48 -15.00 -15.51
C GLY A 62 10.13 -15.66 -15.24
N THR A 63 10.17 -16.90 -14.76
CA THR A 63 8.99 -17.69 -14.36
C THR A 63 9.22 -18.41 -13.06
N GLY A 64 8.17 -18.57 -12.24
CA GLY A 64 8.21 -19.39 -11.04
C GLY A 64 7.80 -18.68 -9.76
N ALA A 65 7.69 -19.47 -8.70
CA ALA A 65 7.19 -18.95 -7.42
C ALA A 65 8.31 -18.23 -6.63
N VAL A 66 8.02 -17.03 -6.16
CA VAL A 66 8.92 -16.22 -5.31
C VAL A 66 9.46 -17.00 -4.12
N SER A 67 8.62 -17.79 -3.46
CA SER A 67 9.02 -18.59 -2.29
C SER A 67 9.96 -19.78 -2.62
N ARG A 68 10.19 -20.07 -3.89
CA ARG A 68 11.12 -21.11 -4.36
C ARG A 68 12.43 -20.55 -4.91
N MET A 69 12.53 -19.24 -5.06
CA MET A 69 13.71 -18.53 -5.58
C MET A 69 14.46 -17.85 -4.44
N THR A 70 15.78 -17.86 -4.50
CA THR A 70 16.64 -17.04 -3.63
C THR A 70 16.60 -15.59 -4.08
N LEU A 71 17.05 -14.67 -3.20
CA LEU A 71 17.21 -13.27 -3.58
C LEU A 71 18.16 -13.12 -4.79
N ALA A 72 19.25 -13.86 -4.82
CA ALA A 72 20.21 -13.81 -5.94
C ALA A 72 19.57 -14.24 -7.28
N GLU A 73 18.74 -15.29 -7.29
CA GLU A 73 17.99 -15.71 -8.46
C GLU A 73 16.98 -14.64 -8.91
N LEU A 74 16.29 -13.97 -7.97
CA LEU A 74 15.36 -12.89 -8.29
C LEU A 74 16.08 -11.62 -8.79
N LYS A 75 17.23 -11.26 -8.21
CA LYS A 75 18.03 -10.10 -8.66
C LYS A 75 18.63 -10.30 -10.07
N ALA A 76 18.72 -11.52 -10.55
CA ALA A 76 19.15 -11.82 -11.93
C ALA A 76 18.05 -11.61 -12.99
N LEU A 77 16.78 -11.44 -12.57
CA LEU A 77 15.65 -11.20 -13.46
C LEU A 77 15.43 -9.70 -13.70
N ASN A 78 14.87 -9.38 -14.86
CA ASN A 78 14.45 -8.01 -15.17
C ASN A 78 12.98 -7.78 -14.80
N PHE A 79 12.74 -6.95 -13.79
CA PHE A 79 11.40 -6.50 -13.36
C PHE A 79 10.98 -5.16 -14.00
N GLY A 80 11.82 -4.63 -14.89
CA GLY A 80 11.57 -3.41 -15.64
C GLY A 80 11.03 -3.67 -17.04
N THR A 81 11.37 -2.74 -17.93
CA THR A 81 11.13 -2.88 -19.37
C THR A 81 12.46 -3.10 -20.09
N SER A 82 12.41 -3.44 -21.39
CA SER A 82 13.62 -3.55 -22.21
C SER A 82 14.43 -2.23 -22.30
N THR A 83 13.74 -1.09 -22.21
CA THR A 83 14.36 0.25 -22.25
C THR A 83 14.70 0.81 -20.88
N ARG A 84 14.14 0.24 -19.82
CA ARG A 84 14.36 0.61 -18.41
C ARG A 84 14.40 -0.65 -17.57
N PRO A 85 15.49 -1.39 -17.61
CA PRO A 85 15.63 -2.58 -16.77
C PRO A 85 15.61 -2.21 -15.30
N ALA A 86 15.06 -3.09 -14.46
CA ALA A 86 15.03 -2.96 -13.02
C ALA A 86 15.19 -4.33 -12.36
N THR A 87 15.81 -4.37 -11.21
CA THR A 87 15.88 -5.57 -10.37
C THR A 87 14.67 -5.64 -9.44
N VAL A 88 14.43 -6.83 -8.84
CA VAL A 88 13.48 -6.93 -7.73
C VAL A 88 13.86 -5.97 -6.61
N LEU A 89 12.88 -5.25 -6.09
CA LEU A 89 13.07 -4.34 -4.96
C LEU A 89 12.93 -5.10 -3.65
N GLU A 90 13.91 -5.01 -2.76
CA GLU A 90 13.81 -5.49 -1.39
C GLU A 90 13.05 -4.49 -0.51
N LEU A 91 12.37 -4.97 0.53
CA LEU A 91 11.76 -4.07 1.52
C LEU A 91 12.80 -3.13 2.14
N ARG A 92 14.00 -3.62 2.41
CA ARG A 92 15.11 -2.80 2.94
C ARG A 92 15.43 -1.59 2.05
N GLU A 93 15.53 -1.80 0.73
CA GLU A 93 15.80 -0.73 -0.24
C GLU A 93 14.66 0.30 -0.28
N LEU A 94 13.41 -0.15 -0.13
CA LEU A 94 12.26 0.74 -0.04
C LEU A 94 12.23 1.53 1.28
N LEU A 95 12.66 0.94 2.40
CA LEU A 95 12.76 1.65 3.68
C LEU A 95 13.88 2.71 3.66
N GLU A 96 15.01 2.41 3.04
CA GLU A 96 16.09 3.39 2.79
C GLU A 96 15.55 4.57 1.96
N PHE A 97 14.88 4.30 0.84
CA PHE A 97 14.22 5.32 0.03
C PHE A 97 13.20 6.17 0.85
N LEU A 98 12.37 5.53 1.67
CA LEU A 98 11.42 6.24 2.53
C LEU A 98 12.13 7.21 3.49
N GLN A 99 13.24 6.78 4.08
CA GLN A 99 14.03 7.62 4.99
C GLN A 99 14.62 8.83 4.26
N ASP A 100 15.17 8.65 3.06
CA ASP A 100 15.68 9.75 2.23
C ASP A 100 14.57 10.76 1.89
N MET A 101 13.38 10.26 1.55
CA MET A 101 12.24 11.14 1.31
C MET A 101 11.80 11.88 2.59
N ARG A 102 11.80 11.24 3.74
CA ARG A 102 11.47 11.85 5.03
C ARG A 102 12.50 12.91 5.46
N HIS A 103 13.78 12.67 5.22
CA HIS A 103 14.84 13.66 5.50
C HIS A 103 14.74 14.88 4.58
N SER A 104 14.32 14.68 3.34
CA SER A 104 14.16 15.76 2.35
C SER A 104 12.83 16.51 2.48
N ALA A 105 11.83 15.90 3.09
CA ALA A 105 10.53 16.49 3.27
C ALA A 105 10.54 17.48 4.44
N GLY A 106 10.01 18.68 4.22
CA GLY A 106 9.68 19.61 5.30
C GLY A 106 8.49 19.11 6.14
N ALA A 107 7.44 19.90 6.27
CA ALA A 107 6.18 19.46 6.88
C ALA A 107 5.46 18.44 5.96
N GLY A 108 5.12 17.26 6.49
CA GLY A 108 4.39 16.23 5.74
C GLY A 108 5.26 15.05 5.31
N GLN A 109 5.77 14.31 6.29
CA GLN A 109 6.57 13.10 6.00
C GLN A 109 5.72 12.03 5.30
N PRO A 110 6.24 11.39 4.23
CA PRO A 110 5.49 10.35 3.52
C PRO A 110 5.24 9.13 4.41
N GLU A 111 4.05 8.56 4.23
CA GLU A 111 3.59 7.36 4.93
C GLU A 111 3.89 6.10 4.11
N LEU A 112 4.04 4.93 4.78
CA LEU A 112 4.26 3.65 4.11
C LEU A 112 3.23 2.62 4.58
N PHE A 113 2.56 2.00 3.62
CA PHE A 113 1.58 0.94 3.80
C PHE A 113 2.17 -0.36 3.27
N ILE A 114 2.42 -1.33 4.16
CA ILE A 114 3.07 -2.60 3.83
C ILE A 114 2.03 -3.71 3.88
N GLU A 115 1.68 -4.32 2.73
CA GLU A 115 0.83 -5.49 2.70
C GLU A 115 1.65 -6.78 2.83
N THR A 116 1.38 -7.55 3.89
CA THR A 116 1.91 -8.93 3.98
C THR A 116 1.02 -9.88 3.21
N LYS A 117 1.55 -10.51 2.16
CA LYS A 117 0.79 -11.39 1.28
C LYS A 117 0.65 -12.81 1.84
N HIS A 118 -0.58 -13.24 2.01
CA HIS A 118 -0.96 -14.59 2.49
C HIS A 118 -1.85 -15.32 1.47
N PRO A 119 -1.91 -16.67 1.50
CA PRO A 119 -1.10 -17.56 2.32
C PRO A 119 0.35 -17.61 1.88
N HIS A 120 1.27 -17.77 2.84
CA HIS A 120 2.70 -17.96 2.60
C HIS A 120 3.15 -19.31 3.19
N VAL A 121 4.08 -20.00 2.52
CA VAL A 121 4.61 -21.30 3.00
C VAL A 121 5.24 -21.18 4.40
N ARG A 122 5.76 -19.98 4.71
CA ARG A 122 6.33 -19.61 6.01
C ARG A 122 5.51 -18.51 6.66
N SER A 123 4.22 -18.73 6.82
CA SER A 123 3.23 -17.71 7.22
C SER A 123 3.55 -16.95 8.51
N LEU A 124 4.42 -17.49 9.38
CA LEU A 124 4.80 -16.83 10.63
C LEU A 124 6.05 -15.94 10.48
N GLN A 125 6.75 -15.98 9.37
CA GLN A 125 8.06 -15.33 9.21
C GLN A 125 7.96 -13.97 8.51
N VAL A 126 6.94 -13.73 7.68
CA VAL A 126 6.85 -12.49 6.90
C VAL A 126 6.67 -11.26 7.79
N GLU A 127 5.83 -11.34 8.83
CA GLU A 127 5.66 -10.25 9.78
C GLU A 127 6.91 -10.07 10.66
N ALA A 128 7.54 -11.17 11.08
CA ALA A 128 8.77 -11.09 11.87
C ALA A 128 9.90 -10.43 11.07
N GLU A 129 10.08 -10.81 9.81
CA GLU A 129 11.09 -10.21 8.93
C GLU A 129 10.78 -8.74 8.65
N MET A 130 9.52 -8.37 8.39
CA MET A 130 9.11 -6.98 8.23
C MET A 130 9.50 -6.15 9.47
N HIS A 131 9.14 -6.61 10.67
CA HIS A 131 9.45 -5.88 11.90
C HIS A 131 10.95 -5.80 12.17
N ARG A 132 11.71 -6.87 11.87
CA ARG A 132 13.17 -6.85 11.97
C ARG A 132 13.79 -5.78 11.07
N GLN A 133 13.28 -5.63 9.84
CA GLN A 133 13.77 -4.60 8.92
C GLN A 133 13.36 -3.19 9.35
N LEU A 134 12.14 -3.00 9.87
CA LEU A 134 11.70 -1.73 10.44
C LEU A 134 12.58 -1.31 11.64
N GLU A 135 12.95 -2.27 12.49
CA GLU A 135 13.86 -2.02 13.60
C GLU A 135 15.26 -1.63 13.11
N ALA A 136 15.82 -2.39 12.16
CA ALA A 136 17.12 -2.11 11.57
C ALA A 136 17.17 -0.74 10.87
N ALA A 137 16.05 -0.29 10.30
CA ALA A 137 15.90 1.02 9.69
C ALA A 137 15.53 2.13 10.70
N GLY A 138 15.48 1.87 12.01
CA GLY A 138 15.06 2.89 12.99
C GLY A 138 13.59 3.33 12.90
N LEU A 139 12.74 2.56 12.25
CA LEU A 139 11.32 2.84 12.02
C LEU A 139 10.39 2.03 12.96
N ALA A 140 10.94 1.39 13.98
CA ALA A 140 10.18 0.58 14.94
C ALA A 140 9.15 1.38 15.76
N GLY A 141 9.31 2.71 15.87
CA GLY A 141 8.32 3.60 16.48
C GLY A 141 6.98 3.63 15.77
N GLY A 142 6.93 3.16 14.52
CA GLY A 142 5.70 2.98 13.76
C GLY A 142 5.07 4.26 13.21
N GLU A 143 5.63 5.43 13.46
CA GLU A 143 5.07 6.69 12.97
C GLU A 143 4.99 6.71 11.44
N GLY A 144 3.77 6.85 10.90
CA GLY A 144 3.51 6.82 9.47
C GLY A 144 3.81 5.47 8.79
N ILE A 145 3.89 4.36 9.56
CA ILE A 145 4.04 2.99 9.04
C ILE A 145 2.78 2.20 9.37
N TYR A 146 2.20 1.59 8.36
CA TYR A 146 0.97 0.81 8.47
C TYR A 146 1.16 -0.60 7.91
N LEU A 147 0.87 -1.62 8.71
CA LEU A 147 0.68 -2.96 8.19
C LEU A 147 -0.75 -3.08 7.68
N ILE A 148 -0.92 -3.43 6.43
CA ILE A 148 -2.22 -3.73 5.84
C ILE A 148 -2.31 -5.22 5.48
N SER A 149 -3.43 -5.87 5.71
CA SER A 149 -3.61 -7.28 5.36
C SER A 149 -5.07 -7.71 5.28
N PHE A 150 -5.35 -8.66 4.39
CA PHE A 150 -6.60 -9.43 4.38
C PHE A 150 -6.62 -10.51 5.45
N ASP A 151 -5.44 -10.98 5.90
CA ASP A 151 -5.32 -12.01 6.93
C ASP A 151 -5.30 -11.40 8.34
N SER A 152 -6.37 -11.59 9.09
CA SER A 152 -6.47 -11.10 10.47
C SER A 152 -5.43 -11.73 11.41
N TRP A 153 -4.93 -12.93 11.11
CA TRP A 153 -3.86 -13.54 11.89
C TRP A 153 -2.51 -12.84 11.66
N SER A 154 -2.26 -12.34 10.45
CA SER A 154 -1.12 -11.47 10.14
C SER A 154 -1.13 -10.23 11.04
N LEU A 155 -2.26 -9.54 11.10
CA LEU A 155 -2.43 -8.34 11.94
C LEU A 155 -2.25 -8.65 13.42
N TRP A 156 -2.77 -9.81 13.89
CA TRP A 156 -2.60 -10.25 15.26
C TRP A 156 -1.14 -10.57 15.60
N ARG A 157 -0.42 -11.28 14.72
CA ARG A 157 1.01 -11.57 14.88
C ARG A 157 1.83 -10.29 14.95
N SER A 158 1.61 -9.37 14.01
CA SER A 158 2.28 -8.07 13.98
C SER A 158 2.07 -7.30 15.27
N ARG A 159 0.83 -7.25 15.79
CA ARG A 159 0.54 -6.60 17.07
C ARG A 159 1.33 -7.18 18.24
N ARG A 160 1.57 -8.50 18.22
CA ARG A 160 2.33 -9.17 19.29
C ARG A 160 3.83 -8.89 19.18
N ILE A 161 4.34 -8.70 17.97
CA ILE A 161 5.76 -8.38 17.73
C ILE A 161 6.00 -6.91 18.07
N ASN A 162 5.21 -6.01 17.47
CA ASN A 162 5.33 -4.57 17.72
C ASN A 162 3.95 -3.91 17.71
N PRO A 163 3.41 -3.53 18.89
CA PRO A 163 2.10 -2.88 19.00
C PRO A 163 2.07 -1.44 18.47
N GLN A 164 3.22 -0.79 18.28
CA GLN A 164 3.30 0.61 17.84
C GLN A 164 3.00 0.78 16.35
N VAL A 165 3.39 -0.19 15.51
CA VAL A 165 3.04 -0.19 14.08
C VAL A 165 1.52 -0.29 13.96
N GLU A 166 0.89 0.68 13.32
CA GLU A 166 -0.56 0.68 13.10
C GLU A 166 -0.98 -0.38 12.07
N ARG A 167 -2.21 -0.85 12.18
CA ARG A 167 -2.73 -1.98 11.39
C ARG A 167 -4.06 -1.62 10.77
N ILE A 168 -4.23 -1.99 9.49
CA ILE A 168 -5.45 -1.81 8.71
C ILE A 168 -5.95 -3.17 8.23
N GLN A 169 -7.18 -3.54 8.61
CA GLN A 169 -7.82 -4.74 8.11
C GLN A 169 -8.41 -4.48 6.73
N LEU A 170 -7.85 -5.14 5.70
CA LEU A 170 -8.36 -5.06 4.35
C LEU A 170 -9.60 -5.94 4.14
N ARG A 171 -10.56 -5.47 3.32
CA ARG A 171 -11.78 -6.19 2.95
C ARG A 171 -12.15 -5.92 1.50
N ARG A 172 -12.65 -6.95 0.81
CA ARG A 172 -13.24 -6.86 -0.52
C ARG A 172 -14.57 -7.63 -0.58
N LYS A 173 -15.41 -7.30 -1.54
CA LYS A 173 -16.82 -7.72 -1.66
C LYS A 173 -17.09 -9.22 -1.44
N HIS A 174 -16.17 -10.09 -1.86
CA HIS A 174 -16.32 -11.55 -1.76
C HIS A 174 -15.37 -12.19 -0.74
N HIS A 175 -14.76 -11.38 0.14
CA HIS A 175 -13.92 -11.93 1.21
C HIS A 175 -14.83 -12.29 2.40
N PRO A 176 -14.73 -13.51 2.94
CA PRO A 176 -15.48 -13.85 4.14
C PRO A 176 -15.18 -12.82 5.23
N PRO A 177 -16.18 -12.43 6.04
CA PRO A 177 -15.95 -11.50 7.14
C PRO A 177 -14.86 -12.07 8.05
N ALA A 178 -13.98 -11.19 8.55
CA ALA A 178 -13.04 -11.57 9.59
C ALA A 178 -13.79 -12.35 10.68
N ARG A 179 -13.20 -13.44 11.17
CA ARG A 179 -13.83 -14.27 12.20
C ARG A 179 -14.37 -13.37 13.31
N PRO A 180 -15.58 -13.65 13.85
CA PRO A 180 -16.22 -12.81 14.88
C PRO A 180 -15.34 -12.54 16.10
N LEU A 181 -14.45 -13.48 16.44
CA LEU A 181 -13.44 -13.38 17.50
C LEU A 181 -12.46 -12.21 17.36
N LEU A 182 -12.33 -11.63 16.16
CA LEU A 182 -11.38 -10.53 15.90
C LEU A 182 -12.09 -9.18 15.75
N ARG A 183 -13.43 -9.15 15.69
CA ARG A 183 -14.21 -7.91 15.73
C ARG A 183 -14.16 -7.31 17.13
N GLY A 184 -13.70 -6.07 17.25
CA GLY A 184 -13.60 -5.38 18.54
C GLY A 184 -12.38 -5.76 19.38
N SER A 185 -11.51 -6.65 18.90
CA SER A 185 -10.29 -7.09 19.60
C SER A 185 -9.17 -6.04 19.67
N GLY A 186 -9.34 -4.88 19.01
CA GLY A 186 -8.30 -3.85 18.88
C GLY A 186 -7.09 -4.30 18.04
N ILE A 187 -7.23 -5.37 17.24
CA ILE A 187 -6.15 -5.89 16.39
C ILE A 187 -5.79 -4.91 15.29
N ALA A 188 -6.80 -4.29 14.67
CA ALA A 188 -6.63 -3.20 13.72
C ALA A 188 -7.47 -2.00 14.18
N ARG A 189 -6.86 -0.81 14.16
CA ARG A 189 -7.55 0.44 14.47
C ARG A 189 -8.34 0.94 13.28
N HIS A 190 -7.88 0.64 12.07
CA HIS A 190 -8.41 1.13 10.81
C HIS A 190 -8.96 0.00 9.94
N ALA A 191 -9.93 0.33 9.09
CA ALA A 191 -10.45 -0.55 8.06
C ALA A 191 -10.03 -0.03 6.68
N GLY A 192 -9.75 -0.98 5.77
CA GLY A 192 -9.50 -0.69 4.38
C GLY A 192 -10.48 -1.46 3.49
N TRP A 193 -11.05 -0.81 2.45
CA TRP A 193 -12.02 -1.42 1.54
C TRP A 193 -11.65 -1.17 0.09
N SER A 194 -11.97 -2.15 -0.77
CA SER A 194 -11.90 -1.88 -2.21
C SER A 194 -12.95 -0.83 -2.60
N ILE A 195 -12.64 -0.05 -3.63
CA ILE A 195 -13.55 1.01 -4.10
C ILE A 195 -14.91 0.45 -4.51
N GLU A 196 -14.95 -0.75 -5.11
CA GLU A 196 -16.19 -1.40 -5.48
C GLU A 196 -17.06 -1.74 -4.26
N GLN A 197 -16.42 -2.18 -3.18
CA GLN A 197 -17.12 -2.47 -1.93
C GLN A 197 -17.62 -1.18 -1.27
N ALA A 198 -16.79 -0.13 -1.25
CA ALA A 198 -17.16 1.16 -0.70
C ALA A 198 -18.37 1.74 -1.43
N MET A 199 -18.35 1.76 -2.75
CA MET A 199 -19.46 2.23 -3.58
C MET A 199 -20.71 1.39 -3.43
N ALA A 200 -20.58 0.06 -3.33
CA ALA A 200 -21.73 -0.83 -3.16
C ALA A 200 -22.43 -0.66 -1.79
N SER A 201 -21.65 -0.35 -0.75
CA SER A 201 -22.16 -0.19 0.62
C SER A 201 -22.86 1.15 0.86
N LEU A 202 -22.53 2.18 0.08
CA LEU A 202 -23.03 3.55 0.24
C LEU A 202 -23.99 3.98 -0.89
N ARG A 203 -24.54 3.03 -1.66
CA ARG A 203 -25.54 3.34 -2.70
C ARG A 203 -26.77 3.98 -2.07
N GLY A 204 -26.91 5.30 -2.30
CA GLY A 204 -28.08 6.08 -1.87
C GLY A 204 -27.97 6.77 -0.51
N GLU A 205 -26.93 6.55 0.26
CA GLU A 205 -26.77 7.18 1.57
C GLU A 205 -25.80 8.38 1.55
N ARG A 206 -26.21 9.50 2.17
CA ARG A 206 -25.30 10.57 2.59
C ARG A 206 -24.63 10.11 3.88
N GLY A 207 -23.42 9.50 3.78
CA GLY A 207 -22.71 8.97 4.93
C GLY A 207 -21.19 9.20 4.83
N SER A 208 -20.50 9.03 5.94
CA SER A 208 -19.04 9.02 6.01
C SER A 208 -18.48 7.83 5.23
N ALA A 209 -17.20 7.91 4.83
CA ALA A 209 -16.51 6.79 4.20
C ALA A 209 -16.64 5.52 5.06
N PRO A 210 -16.89 4.36 4.45
CA PRO A 210 -17.10 3.11 5.17
C PRO A 210 -15.79 2.56 5.78
N ALA A 211 -14.65 3.14 5.39
CA ALA A 211 -13.32 2.75 5.80
C ALA A 211 -12.33 3.91 5.67
N ASP A 212 -11.26 3.88 6.44
CA ASP A 212 -10.22 4.92 6.43
C ASP A 212 -9.33 4.85 5.19
N TYR A 213 -9.06 3.63 4.68
CA TYR A 213 -8.19 3.32 3.55
C TYR A 213 -9.00 2.71 2.39
N ILE A 214 -8.96 3.34 1.22
CA ILE A 214 -9.70 2.87 0.04
C ILE A 214 -8.72 2.57 -1.11
N TRP A 215 -8.87 1.39 -1.75
CA TRP A 215 -8.07 0.95 -2.90
C TRP A 215 -8.92 0.22 -3.95
N THR A 216 -8.55 0.12 -5.20
CA THR A 216 -7.64 1.00 -5.92
C THR A 216 -8.49 2.02 -6.65
N VAL A 217 -8.22 3.30 -6.43
CA VAL A 217 -9.04 4.40 -6.95
C VAL A 217 -8.32 5.06 -8.13
N ASP A 218 -8.67 4.63 -9.33
CA ASP A 218 -7.99 5.01 -10.58
C ASP A 218 -8.86 5.90 -11.49
N GLN A 219 -9.94 6.46 -10.95
CA GLN A 219 -10.85 7.33 -11.70
C GLN A 219 -11.17 8.60 -10.90
N ALA A 220 -11.15 9.73 -11.59
CA ALA A 220 -11.38 11.04 -10.99
C ALA A 220 -12.73 11.13 -10.23
N GLU A 221 -13.80 10.57 -10.78
CA GLU A 221 -15.12 10.58 -10.16
C GLU A 221 -15.15 9.77 -8.86
N GLN A 222 -14.50 8.59 -8.86
CA GLN A 222 -14.39 7.75 -7.66
C GLN A 222 -13.60 8.47 -6.57
N LEU A 223 -12.48 9.12 -6.93
CA LEU A 223 -11.65 9.85 -5.98
C LEU A 223 -12.41 11.02 -5.36
N ARG A 224 -13.07 11.85 -6.17
CA ARG A 224 -13.91 12.94 -5.67
C ARG A 224 -15.04 12.44 -4.78
N TRP A 225 -15.70 11.36 -5.20
CA TRP A 225 -16.79 10.75 -4.44
C TRP A 225 -16.36 10.28 -3.05
N ILE A 226 -15.18 9.62 -2.95
CA ILE A 226 -14.69 9.11 -1.66
C ILE A 226 -14.07 10.19 -0.79
N ALA A 227 -13.40 11.18 -1.38
CA ALA A 227 -12.85 12.32 -0.67
C ALA A 227 -13.95 13.15 0.03
N GLN A 228 -15.08 13.39 -0.64
CA GLN A 228 -16.26 14.06 -0.06
C GLN A 228 -16.86 13.31 1.13
N ARG A 229 -16.55 12.02 1.28
CA ARG A 229 -17.03 11.16 2.37
C ARG A 229 -16.03 10.99 3.51
N GLY A 230 -14.87 11.67 3.43
CA GLY A 230 -13.90 11.75 4.50
C GLY A 230 -13.04 10.49 4.63
N ALA A 231 -12.76 9.77 3.54
CA ALA A 231 -11.68 8.78 3.54
C ALA A 231 -10.36 9.46 3.92
N ARG A 232 -9.55 8.80 4.71
CA ARG A 232 -8.27 9.35 5.16
C ARG A 232 -7.17 9.08 4.13
N TRP A 233 -7.15 7.89 3.55
CA TRP A 233 -6.15 7.45 2.58
C TRP A 233 -6.79 6.83 1.36
N VAL A 234 -6.27 7.18 0.20
CA VAL A 234 -6.70 6.60 -1.08
C VAL A 234 -5.48 6.08 -1.83
N ALA A 235 -5.44 4.78 -2.07
CA ALA A 235 -4.40 4.16 -2.89
C ALA A 235 -4.80 4.20 -4.37
N THR A 236 -3.88 4.67 -5.22
CA THR A 236 -4.07 4.81 -6.67
C THR A 236 -2.82 4.46 -7.46
N ASN A 237 -3.01 3.96 -8.68
CA ASN A 237 -1.93 3.74 -9.62
C ASN A 237 -1.48 5.04 -10.35
N TYR A 238 -2.24 6.13 -10.16
CA TYR A 238 -2.08 7.43 -10.82
C TYR A 238 -1.84 8.58 -9.81
N PRO A 239 -0.77 8.53 -8.98
CA PRO A 239 -0.60 9.53 -7.91
C PRO A 239 -0.48 10.96 -8.44
N GLY A 240 0.16 11.18 -9.59
CA GLY A 240 0.31 12.51 -10.18
C GLY A 240 -1.01 13.12 -10.65
N GLU A 241 -1.86 12.33 -11.29
CA GLU A 241 -3.17 12.78 -11.77
C GLU A 241 -4.16 12.96 -10.63
N ALA A 242 -4.03 12.17 -9.57
CA ALA A 242 -4.95 12.18 -8.44
C ALA A 242 -5.02 13.56 -7.76
N ALA A 243 -3.88 14.24 -7.60
CA ALA A 243 -3.84 15.60 -7.05
C ALA A 243 -4.66 16.59 -7.92
N GLY A 244 -4.52 16.52 -9.24
CA GLY A 244 -5.28 17.32 -10.18
C GLY A 244 -6.79 17.00 -10.17
N TRP A 245 -7.15 15.74 -9.97
CA TRP A 245 -8.56 15.33 -9.89
C TRP A 245 -9.29 15.91 -8.67
N LEU A 246 -8.59 16.16 -7.57
CA LEU A 246 -9.15 16.79 -6.37
C LEU A 246 -9.31 18.32 -6.56
N GLN A 247 -8.36 19.01 -7.19
CA GLN A 247 -8.35 20.45 -7.38
C GLN A 247 -9.47 20.93 -8.30
N ASN A 248 -9.77 20.20 -9.37
CA ASN A 248 -10.83 20.54 -10.33
C ASN A 248 -12.26 20.49 -9.73
N SER A 249 -12.40 20.08 -8.47
CA SER A 249 -13.69 20.11 -7.75
C SER A 249 -14.00 21.47 -7.13
N ALA A 250 -13.00 22.33 -6.90
CA ALA A 250 -13.16 23.63 -6.25
C ALA A 250 -13.57 24.76 -7.24
N GLY A 251 -13.42 24.50 -8.54
CA GLY A 251 -13.69 25.50 -9.60
C GLY A 251 -15.08 25.45 -10.25
N GLY A 252 -15.93 24.46 -9.92
CA GLY A 252 -17.23 24.23 -10.58
C GLY A 252 -18.45 24.93 -9.97
N GLY A 253 -18.27 25.84 -9.02
CA GLY A 253 -19.37 26.45 -8.24
C GLY A 253 -19.61 27.95 -8.45
N ALA A 254 -19.01 28.60 -9.46
CA ALA A 254 -19.23 30.01 -9.71
C ALA A 254 -19.47 30.29 -11.21
N GLY A 255 -20.71 30.24 -11.63
CA GLY A 255 -21.08 30.72 -12.94
C GLY A 255 -22.32 30.10 -13.54
N GLN A 256 -23.48 30.41 -13.02
CA GLN A 256 -24.72 30.68 -13.76
C GLN A 256 -25.77 31.24 -12.78
N ALA A 257 -25.84 32.56 -12.73
CA ALA A 257 -27.02 33.30 -12.32
C ALA A 257 -27.50 34.04 -13.54
#